data_84e8a8e5ec180c83c2aad6a43c78c868
#
_entry.id   84e8a8e5ec180c83c2aad6a43c78c868
#
_cell.length_a   1.000
_cell.length_b   1.000
_cell.length_c   1.000
_cell.angle_alpha   90.00
_cell.angle_beta   90.00
_cell.angle_gamma   90.00
#
_symmetry.space_group_name_H-M   'P 1'
#
loop_
_entity.id
_entity.type
_entity.pdbx_description
1 polymer ?
#
loop_
_entity_poly.entity_id
_entity_poly.type
_entity_poly.pdbx_seq_one_letter_code
_entity_poly.pdbx_strand_id
1 'polypeptide(L)'
;IRWKIRPINYMLNYVHTSDDSNDFLREIGILLNWDELIQAFEAIVSNHVIAYPKIEKTTLPKQDYTLTNWLNNICEKIKVSSISISDKNYVMKYIQVLKKHTEAQVTLNFLRVLCQYDLIEWDFETIVILSNNINYLE
;
A
#
# COMPACT_ATOMS: atom_id res chain seq x y z
N ILE A 1 2.75 -18.76 9.63
CA ILE A 1 2.99 -17.42 10.22
C ILE A 1 2.07 -16.38 9.56
N ARG A 2 2.03 -16.28 8.23
CA ARG A 2 1.21 -15.30 7.46
C ARG A 2 -0.25 -15.24 7.92
N TRP A 3 -0.90 -16.39 8.16
CA TRP A 3 -2.28 -16.47 8.63
C TRP A 3 -2.52 -15.90 10.04
N LYS A 4 -1.50 -15.89 10.89
CA LYS A 4 -1.61 -15.33 12.25
C LYS A 4 -1.54 -13.81 12.30
N ILE A 5 -0.86 -13.20 11.32
CA ILE A 5 -0.62 -11.76 11.27
C ILE A 5 -1.75 -11.02 10.53
N ARG A 6 -2.60 -11.75 9.79
CA ARG A 6 -3.74 -11.18 9.02
C ARG A 6 -3.29 -9.98 8.16
N PRO A 7 -2.61 -10.23 7.02
CA PRO A 7 -2.22 -9.15 6.11
C PRO A 7 -3.46 -8.37 5.66
N ILE A 8 -3.27 -7.10 5.31
CA ILE A 8 -4.34 -6.22 4.82
C ILE A 8 -4.93 -6.81 3.54
N ASN A 9 -4.07 -7.26 2.62
CA ASN A 9 -4.45 -7.96 1.41
C ASN A 9 -3.27 -8.77 0.86
N TYR A 10 -3.44 -9.38 -0.32
CA TYR A 10 -2.40 -10.19 -0.96
C TYR A 10 -1.13 -9.38 -1.29
N MET A 11 -1.27 -8.12 -1.68
CA MET A 11 -0.13 -7.25 -2.04
C MET A 11 0.56 -6.65 -0.82
N LEU A 12 -0.21 -6.25 0.20
CA LEU A 12 0.30 -5.66 1.43
C LEU A 12 0.45 -6.74 2.51
N ASN A 13 1.47 -7.54 2.34
CA ASN A 13 1.81 -8.63 3.24
C ASN A 13 2.92 -8.18 4.19
N TYR A 14 2.67 -8.24 5.50
CA TYR A 14 3.64 -7.86 6.53
C TYR A 14 4.78 -8.86 6.72
N VAL A 15 4.69 -10.03 6.12
CA VAL A 15 5.70 -11.07 6.24
C VAL A 15 6.16 -11.47 4.86
N HIS A 16 7.41 -11.16 4.58
CA HIS A 16 8.12 -11.69 3.43
C HIS A 16 8.91 -12.93 3.84
N THR A 17 8.86 -13.98 3.04
CA THR A 17 9.67 -15.18 3.17
C THR A 17 10.25 -15.50 1.82
N SER A 18 11.57 -15.61 1.74
CA SER A 18 12.24 -16.03 0.53
C SER A 18 11.85 -17.45 0.16
N ASP A 19 11.75 -17.74 -1.13
CA ASP A 19 11.31 -19.04 -1.63
C ASP A 19 12.41 -20.09 -1.50
N ASP A 20 13.67 -19.66 -1.64
CA ASP A 20 14.84 -20.51 -1.46
C ASP A 20 16.04 -19.74 -0.89
N SER A 21 17.17 -20.45 -0.68
CA SER A 21 18.40 -19.87 -0.13
C SER A 21 19.05 -18.81 -1.02
N ASN A 22 18.92 -18.92 -2.34
CA ASN A 22 19.49 -17.94 -3.28
C ASN A 22 18.68 -16.65 -3.26
N ASP A 23 17.36 -16.74 -3.23
CA ASP A 23 16.47 -15.60 -3.07
C ASP A 23 16.71 -14.92 -1.73
N PHE A 24 16.86 -15.68 -0.65
CA PHE A 24 17.21 -15.13 0.66
C PHE A 24 18.52 -14.33 0.60
N LEU A 25 19.60 -14.88 0.02
CA LEU A 25 20.89 -14.21 -0.09
C LEU A 25 20.80 -12.93 -0.93
N ARG A 26 20.08 -12.95 -2.04
CA ARG A 26 19.85 -11.80 -2.89
C ARG A 26 19.07 -10.70 -2.14
N GLU A 27 18.00 -11.05 -1.47
CA GLU A 27 17.13 -10.11 -0.77
C GLU A 27 17.81 -9.48 0.45
N ILE A 28 18.51 -10.27 1.23
CA ILE A 28 19.25 -9.76 2.40
C ILE A 28 20.40 -8.83 1.96
N GLY A 29 21.04 -9.11 0.83
CA GLY A 29 22.10 -8.25 0.26
C GLY A 29 21.56 -6.93 -0.29
N ILE A 30 20.25 -6.80 -0.60
CA ILE A 30 19.60 -5.55 -0.98
C ILE A 30 19.19 -4.73 0.25
N LEU A 31 18.76 -5.41 1.31
CA LEU A 31 18.14 -4.79 2.48
C LEU A 31 19.15 -4.34 3.53
N LEU A 32 20.27 -5.05 3.64
CA LEU A 32 21.29 -4.82 4.68
C LEU A 32 22.55 -4.21 4.09
N ASN A 33 23.20 -3.32 4.85
CA ASN A 33 24.57 -2.92 4.54
C ASN A 33 25.54 -4.07 4.85
N TRP A 34 26.83 -3.90 4.47
CA TRP A 34 27.81 -4.97 4.59
C TRP A 34 28.04 -5.45 6.04
N ASP A 35 28.08 -4.54 7.00
CA ASP A 35 28.31 -4.87 8.40
C ASP A 35 27.10 -5.59 9.02
N GLU A 36 25.90 -5.15 8.71
CA GLU A 36 24.63 -5.81 9.09
C GLU A 36 24.51 -7.21 8.47
N LEU A 37 24.96 -7.36 7.22
CA LEU A 37 24.96 -8.63 6.51
C LEU A 37 25.88 -9.65 7.22
N ILE A 38 27.11 -9.24 7.58
CA ILE A 38 28.05 -10.09 8.33
C ILE A 38 27.43 -10.51 9.67
N GLN A 39 26.89 -9.56 10.43
CA GLN A 39 26.24 -9.85 11.71
C GLN A 39 25.08 -10.83 11.57
N ALA A 40 24.25 -10.67 10.52
CA ALA A 40 23.15 -11.59 10.25
C ALA A 40 23.65 -13.01 9.93
N PHE A 41 24.72 -13.15 9.15
CA PHE A 41 25.33 -14.45 8.86
C PHE A 41 25.95 -15.09 10.11
N GLU A 42 26.66 -14.33 10.92
CA GLU A 42 27.24 -14.82 12.17
C GLU A 42 26.16 -15.31 13.13
N ALA A 43 25.04 -14.58 13.24
CA ALA A 43 23.90 -14.99 14.06
C ALA A 43 23.25 -16.30 13.56
N ILE A 44 23.13 -16.48 12.25
CA ILE A 44 22.58 -17.70 11.64
C ILE A 44 23.51 -18.89 11.88
N VAL A 45 24.81 -18.72 11.63
CA VAL A 45 25.83 -19.79 11.78
C VAL A 45 25.99 -20.22 13.24
N SER A 46 25.95 -19.25 14.17
CA SER A 46 26.10 -19.53 15.60
C SER A 46 24.81 -20.03 16.28
N ASN A 47 23.71 -20.17 15.55
CA ASN A 47 22.39 -20.52 16.09
C ASN A 47 21.93 -19.57 17.23
N HIS A 48 22.43 -18.34 17.22
CA HIS A 48 22.01 -17.33 18.18
C HIS A 48 20.59 -16.89 17.86
N VAL A 49 19.69 -17.11 18.81
CA VAL A 49 18.34 -16.51 18.76
C VAL A 49 18.51 -15.01 18.97
N ILE A 50 18.34 -14.22 17.92
CA ILE A 50 18.27 -12.77 18.05
C ILE A 50 17.02 -12.46 18.88
N ALA A 51 17.21 -11.99 20.11
CA ALA A 51 16.12 -11.52 20.93
C ALA A 51 15.61 -10.20 20.34
N TYR A 52 14.56 -10.25 19.54
CA TYR A 52 13.90 -9.05 19.07
C TYR A 52 13.32 -8.27 20.26
N PRO A 53 13.46 -6.94 20.29
CA PRO A 53 12.79 -6.13 21.28
C PRO A 53 11.30 -6.47 21.25
N LYS A 54 10.68 -6.68 22.42
CA LYS A 54 9.23 -6.86 22.52
C LYS A 54 8.59 -5.62 21.90
N ILE A 55 8.01 -5.78 20.71
CA ILE A 55 7.17 -4.74 20.14
C ILE A 55 5.95 -4.66 21.06
N GLU A 56 5.85 -3.57 21.81
CA GLU A 56 4.63 -3.27 22.54
C GLU A 56 3.48 -3.23 21.53
N LYS A 57 2.41 -3.93 21.84
CA LYS A 57 1.19 -3.90 21.01
C LYS A 57 0.63 -2.48 21.05
N THR A 58 1.08 -1.63 20.17
CA THR A 58 0.36 -0.42 19.85
C THR A 58 -0.94 -0.86 19.20
N THR A 59 -2.05 -0.66 19.89
CA THR A 59 -3.37 -0.75 19.28
C THR A 59 -3.46 0.39 18.29
N LEU A 60 -3.10 0.12 17.04
CA LEU A 60 -3.40 1.04 15.95
C LEU A 60 -4.91 1.26 15.95
N PRO A 61 -5.36 2.52 15.89
CA PRO A 61 -6.79 2.80 15.77
C PRO A 61 -7.30 2.02 14.57
N LYS A 62 -8.48 1.38 14.70
CA LYS A 62 -9.18 0.79 13.56
C LYS A 62 -9.53 1.91 12.60
N GLN A 63 -8.66 2.15 11.65
CA GLN A 63 -8.96 3.03 10.53
C GLN A 63 -9.71 2.20 9.49
N ASP A 64 -10.92 2.60 9.20
CA ASP A 64 -11.73 2.05 8.12
C ASP A 64 -11.22 2.63 6.80
N TYR A 65 -10.18 2.00 6.23
CA TYR A 65 -9.64 2.33 4.91
C TYR A 65 -10.63 1.86 3.83
N THR A 66 -11.68 2.63 3.62
CA THR A 66 -12.69 2.28 2.62
C THR A 66 -12.53 3.13 1.36
N LEU A 67 -12.75 2.50 0.20
CA LEU A 67 -12.77 3.21 -1.09
C LEU A 67 -13.74 4.39 -1.05
N THR A 68 -14.89 4.24 -0.40
CA THR A 68 -15.91 5.29 -0.29
C THR A 68 -15.39 6.53 0.44
N ASN A 69 -14.71 6.35 1.58
CA ASN A 69 -14.14 7.45 2.36
C ASN A 69 -13.05 8.17 1.55
N TRP A 70 -12.16 7.41 0.92
CA TRP A 70 -11.12 7.97 0.06
C TRP A 70 -11.71 8.78 -1.10
N LEU A 71 -12.75 8.28 -1.79
CA LEU A 71 -13.43 9.01 -2.86
C LEU A 71 -14.16 10.26 -2.35
N ASN A 72 -14.67 10.25 -1.12
CA ASN A 72 -15.25 11.44 -0.49
C ASN A 72 -14.17 12.51 -0.25
N ASN A 73 -13.00 12.14 0.24
CA ASN A 73 -11.88 13.06 0.43
C ASN A 73 -11.46 13.71 -0.90
N ILE A 74 -11.39 12.94 -1.98
CA ILE A 74 -11.12 13.48 -3.32
C ILE A 74 -12.21 14.48 -3.74
N CYS A 75 -13.49 14.18 -3.50
CA CYS A 75 -14.59 15.10 -3.81
C CYS A 75 -14.44 16.45 -3.08
N GLU A 76 -14.02 16.44 -1.82
CA GLU A 76 -13.79 17.69 -1.08
C GLU A 76 -12.59 18.48 -1.66
N LYS A 77 -11.50 17.81 -2.00
CA LYS A 77 -10.35 18.45 -2.65
C LYS A 77 -10.70 19.09 -4.00
N ILE A 78 -11.55 18.43 -4.80
CA ILE A 78 -12.04 18.98 -6.09
C ILE A 78 -12.77 20.31 -5.92
N LYS A 79 -13.48 20.52 -4.83
CA LYS A 79 -14.25 21.77 -4.61
C LYS A 79 -13.34 23.00 -4.50
N VAL A 80 -12.15 22.80 -3.95
CA VAL A 80 -11.18 23.89 -3.70
C VAL A 80 -10.04 23.94 -4.73
N SER A 81 -9.98 22.98 -5.63
CA SER A 81 -8.92 22.87 -6.63
C SER A 81 -9.21 23.69 -7.89
N SER A 82 -8.15 24.09 -8.61
CA SER A 82 -8.22 24.79 -9.90
C SER A 82 -8.35 23.83 -11.10
N ILE A 83 -8.92 22.66 -10.90
CA ILE A 83 -9.13 21.65 -11.95
C ILE A 83 -10.01 22.19 -13.09
N SER A 84 -9.69 21.83 -14.33
CA SER A 84 -10.49 22.20 -15.50
C SER A 84 -11.92 21.65 -15.41
N ILE A 85 -12.89 22.34 -16.00
CA ILE A 85 -14.30 21.89 -16.00
C ILE A 85 -14.43 20.50 -16.63
N SER A 86 -13.67 20.23 -17.70
CA SER A 86 -13.67 18.92 -18.39
C SER A 86 -13.21 17.81 -17.46
N ASP A 87 -12.04 18.00 -16.82
CA ASP A 87 -11.45 16.98 -15.94
C ASP A 87 -12.28 16.82 -14.67
N LYS A 88 -12.82 17.93 -14.14
CA LYS A 88 -13.76 17.87 -13.01
C LYS A 88 -14.96 16.98 -13.32
N ASN A 89 -15.58 17.18 -14.48
CA ASN A 89 -16.72 16.37 -14.91
C ASN A 89 -16.33 14.90 -15.09
N TYR A 90 -15.15 14.63 -15.67
CA TYR A 90 -14.63 13.29 -15.82
C TYR A 90 -14.43 12.61 -14.46
N VAL A 91 -13.69 13.26 -13.54
CA VAL A 91 -13.41 12.71 -12.21
C VAL A 91 -14.70 12.46 -11.43
N MET A 92 -15.62 13.42 -11.42
CA MET A 92 -16.89 13.28 -10.70
C MET A 92 -17.76 12.16 -11.25
N LYS A 93 -17.85 12.02 -12.57
CA LYS A 93 -18.57 10.91 -13.22
C LYS A 93 -17.93 9.57 -12.86
N TYR A 94 -16.61 9.48 -12.87
CA TYR A 94 -15.90 8.24 -12.55
C TYR A 94 -16.08 7.86 -11.07
N ILE A 95 -16.01 8.82 -10.16
CA ILE A 95 -16.31 8.60 -8.74
C ILE A 95 -17.73 8.04 -8.54
N GLN A 96 -18.71 8.55 -9.30
CA GLN A 96 -20.08 8.02 -9.23
C GLN A 96 -20.15 6.56 -9.68
N VAL A 97 -19.39 6.16 -10.70
CA VAL A 97 -19.30 4.77 -11.15
C VAL A 97 -18.70 3.89 -10.06
N LEU A 98 -17.55 4.31 -9.50
CA LEU A 98 -16.87 3.57 -8.42
C LEU A 98 -17.73 3.40 -7.15
N LYS A 99 -18.60 4.38 -6.85
CA LYS A 99 -19.52 4.31 -5.70
C LYS A 99 -20.73 3.41 -5.94
N LYS A 100 -21.16 3.26 -7.19
CA LYS A 100 -22.38 2.50 -7.52
C LYS A 100 -22.12 1.02 -7.81
N HIS A 101 -20.93 0.71 -8.30
CA HIS A 101 -20.61 -0.64 -8.76
C HIS A 101 -19.50 -1.21 -7.90
N THR A 102 -19.82 -2.25 -7.13
CA THR A 102 -18.89 -2.92 -6.21
C THR A 102 -17.70 -3.59 -6.93
N GLU A 103 -17.87 -3.91 -8.21
CA GLU A 103 -16.83 -4.52 -9.06
C GLU A 103 -16.00 -3.48 -9.85
N ALA A 104 -16.38 -2.20 -9.78
CA ALA A 104 -15.64 -1.16 -10.47
C ALA A 104 -14.29 -0.93 -9.81
N GLN A 105 -13.23 -0.89 -10.62
CA GLN A 105 -11.86 -0.73 -10.17
C GLN A 105 -11.31 0.64 -10.56
N VAL A 106 -10.34 1.12 -9.78
CA VAL A 106 -9.62 2.36 -10.07
C VAL A 106 -8.70 2.14 -11.27
N THR A 107 -8.84 2.95 -12.31
CA THR A 107 -8.01 2.87 -13.52
C THR A 107 -6.78 3.74 -13.44
N LEU A 108 -5.73 3.38 -14.18
CA LEU A 108 -4.51 4.17 -14.28
C LEU A 108 -4.77 5.58 -14.85
N ASN A 109 -5.71 5.70 -15.79
CA ASN A 109 -6.08 7.00 -16.34
C ASN A 109 -6.73 7.90 -15.30
N PHE A 110 -7.62 7.36 -14.47
CA PHE A 110 -8.22 8.10 -13.36
C PHE A 110 -7.14 8.59 -12.37
N LEU A 111 -6.21 7.70 -11.99
CA LEU A 111 -5.08 8.07 -11.11
C LEU A 111 -4.19 9.15 -11.73
N ARG A 112 -3.91 9.08 -13.03
CA ARG A 112 -3.12 10.10 -13.73
C ARG A 112 -3.75 11.49 -13.62
N VAL A 113 -5.07 11.59 -13.81
CA VAL A 113 -5.79 12.86 -13.65
C VAL A 113 -5.74 13.35 -12.20
N LEU A 114 -5.92 12.46 -11.22
CA LEU A 114 -5.83 12.84 -9.81
C LEU A 114 -4.42 13.37 -9.43
N CYS A 115 -3.37 12.72 -9.92
CA CYS A 115 -1.99 13.16 -9.70
C CYS A 115 -1.69 14.50 -10.39
N GLN A 116 -2.19 14.71 -11.60
CA GLN A 116 -1.99 15.95 -12.37
C GLN A 116 -2.48 17.19 -11.60
N TYR A 117 -3.49 17.05 -10.77
CA TYR A 117 -4.11 18.14 -10.02
C TYR A 117 -3.87 18.06 -8.51
N ASP A 118 -2.93 17.25 -8.05
CA ASP A 118 -2.60 17.04 -6.62
C ASP A 118 -3.83 16.68 -5.76
N LEU A 119 -4.77 15.91 -6.33
CA LEU A 119 -6.00 15.51 -5.65
C LEU A 119 -5.82 14.32 -4.71
N ILE A 120 -4.69 13.60 -4.82
CA ILE A 120 -4.35 12.49 -3.93
C ILE A 120 -3.03 12.75 -3.21
N GLU A 121 -2.93 12.21 -2.02
CA GLU A 121 -1.70 12.10 -1.26
C GLU A 121 -1.26 10.64 -1.27
N TRP A 122 0.04 10.40 -1.43
CA TRP A 122 0.61 9.06 -1.40
C TRP A 122 0.92 8.64 0.04
N ASP A 123 -0.12 8.63 0.87
CA ASP A 123 -0.07 8.13 2.23
C ASP A 123 -0.39 6.62 2.31
N PHE A 124 -0.30 6.08 3.52
CA PHE A 124 -0.57 4.67 3.76
C PHE A 124 -2.02 4.28 3.42
N GLU A 125 -2.99 5.15 3.70
CA GLU A 125 -4.40 4.93 3.38
C GLU A 125 -4.60 4.77 1.86
N THR A 126 -4.07 5.69 1.07
CA THR A 126 -4.13 5.64 -0.39
C THR A 126 -3.50 4.36 -0.93
N ILE A 127 -2.32 3.95 -0.42
CA ILE A 127 -1.65 2.72 -0.85
C ILE A 127 -2.52 1.49 -0.55
N VAL A 128 -3.10 1.40 0.65
CA VAL A 128 -4.00 0.30 1.04
C VAL A 128 -5.21 0.23 0.12
N ILE A 129 -5.87 1.36 -0.13
CA ILE A 129 -7.09 1.41 -0.95
C ILE A 129 -6.77 1.04 -2.40
N LEU A 130 -5.70 1.60 -2.97
CA LEU A 130 -5.31 1.30 -4.34
C LEU A 130 -4.89 -0.16 -4.52
N SER A 131 -4.14 -0.74 -3.58
CA SER A 131 -3.74 -2.15 -3.66
C SER A 131 -4.92 -3.13 -3.69
N ASN A 132 -6.08 -2.72 -3.17
CA ASN A 132 -7.32 -3.51 -3.21
C ASN A 132 -8.19 -3.24 -4.44
N ASN A 133 -8.08 -2.07 -5.05
CA ASN A 133 -9.10 -1.58 -5.98
C ASN A 133 -8.55 -1.15 -7.35
N ILE A 134 -7.24 -1.25 -7.59
CA ILE A 134 -6.67 -0.84 -8.87
C ILE A 134 -6.78 -1.94 -9.93
N ASN A 135 -7.08 -1.55 -11.17
CA ASN A 135 -6.99 -2.43 -12.33
C ASN A 135 -5.61 -2.29 -12.99
N TYR A 136 -4.84 -3.36 -12.99
CA TYR A 136 -3.51 -3.42 -13.60
C TYR A 136 -3.52 -3.88 -15.07
N LEU A 137 -4.70 -4.23 -15.61
CA LEU A 137 -4.83 -4.84 -16.93
C LEU A 137 -5.20 -3.85 -18.04
N GLU A 138 -5.09 -2.55 -17.79
CA GLU A 138 -5.28 -1.53 -18.81
C GLU A 138 -4.03 -1.21 -19.61
#